data_7f501f73fe1dc192d20ddfc3d6c7ab0b
#
_entry.id   7f501f73fe1dc192d20ddfc3d6c7ab0b
#
_cell.length_a   1.000
_cell.length_b   1.000
_cell.length_c   1.000
_cell.angle_alpha   90.00
_cell.angle_beta   90.00
_cell.angle_gamma   90.00
#
_symmetry.space_group_name_H-M   'P 1'
#
loop_
_entity.id
_entity.type
_entity.pdbx_description
1 polymer ?
#
loop_
_entity_poly.entity_id
_entity_poly.type
_entity_poly.pdbx_seq_one_letter_code
_entity_poly.pdbx_strand_id
1 'polypeptide(L)'
;MWSLRRPQDAELAAILARVAGLSLTYPEVGMSRTGGAPAYHREDHRSALAIDFATAAERLASFATHELPYMFVYPRDARVVLRRDVVVCAKVGPLWSINPCRIVHVEATPDRFEYAYGTLPGHAEAGEEYFAVSRTTDGRVIGETTAYARMADWIAKLAAPIARRVQRRVKIDYLRALGR
;
A
#
# COMPACT_ATOMS: atom_id res chain seq x y z
N MET A 1 9.76 -4.12 9.75
CA MET A 1 11.02 -4.88 10.00
C MET A 1 12.01 -4.55 8.90
N TRP A 2 13.32 -4.78 9.15
CA TRP A 2 14.39 -4.39 8.20
C TRP A 2 15.36 -5.53 7.95
N SER A 3 15.90 -5.64 6.72
CA SER A 3 16.89 -6.65 6.31
C SER A 3 17.93 -6.04 5.37
N LEU A 4 19.20 -6.47 5.47
CA LEU A 4 20.27 -6.11 4.53
C LEU A 4 20.16 -6.87 3.19
N ARG A 5 19.53 -8.03 3.20
CA ARG A 5 19.30 -8.85 2.01
C ARG A 5 17.84 -8.84 1.58
N ARG A 6 17.59 -9.12 0.32
CA ARG A 6 16.23 -9.32 -0.17
C ARG A 6 15.58 -10.47 0.60
N PRO A 7 14.39 -10.27 1.21
CA PRO A 7 13.72 -11.33 1.97
C PRO A 7 13.32 -12.48 1.05
N GLN A 8 13.41 -13.71 1.59
CA GLN A 8 13.02 -14.94 0.90
C GLN A 8 11.56 -15.29 1.22
N ASP A 9 10.92 -16.03 0.34
CA ASP A 9 9.50 -16.37 0.47
C ASP A 9 9.21 -17.17 1.76
N ALA A 10 10.10 -18.06 2.19
CA ALA A 10 9.95 -18.78 3.46
C ALA A 10 9.95 -17.84 4.69
N GLU A 11 10.78 -16.80 4.67
CA GLU A 11 10.81 -15.79 5.74
C GLU A 11 9.51 -14.97 5.77
N LEU A 12 9.00 -14.61 4.58
CA LEU A 12 7.75 -13.85 4.44
C LEU A 12 6.55 -14.69 4.85
N ALA A 13 6.53 -15.99 4.52
CA ALA A 13 5.51 -16.93 4.98
C ALA A 13 5.49 -17.04 6.53
N ALA A 14 6.66 -17.13 7.15
CA ALA A 14 6.78 -17.16 8.60
C ALA A 14 6.30 -15.85 9.26
N ILE A 15 6.52 -14.70 8.60
CA ILE A 15 6.00 -13.41 9.06
C ILE A 15 4.47 -13.40 8.99
N LEU A 16 3.86 -13.81 7.87
CA LEU A 16 2.40 -13.90 7.74
C LEU A 16 1.79 -14.81 8.81
N ALA A 17 2.38 -15.99 9.03
CA ALA A 17 1.92 -16.89 10.08
C ALA A 17 1.97 -16.25 11.49
N ARG A 18 3.00 -15.46 11.76
CA ARG A 18 3.17 -14.78 13.06
C ARG A 18 2.18 -13.65 13.28
N VAL A 19 1.79 -12.90 12.21
CA VAL A 19 0.85 -11.77 12.33
C VAL A 19 -0.61 -12.18 12.12
N ALA A 20 -0.86 -13.43 11.73
CA ALA A 20 -2.20 -13.95 11.53
C ALA A 20 -3.06 -13.77 12.79
N GLY A 21 -4.24 -13.17 12.63
CA GLY A 21 -5.17 -12.91 13.73
C GLY A 21 -4.78 -11.77 14.67
N LEU A 22 -3.62 -11.14 14.52
CA LEU A 22 -3.24 -9.98 15.33
C LEU A 22 -4.06 -8.75 14.90
N SER A 23 -4.24 -7.83 15.86
CA SER A 23 -4.89 -6.53 15.63
C SER A 23 -4.00 -5.61 14.79
N LEU A 24 -4.63 -4.66 14.10
CA LEU A 24 -3.95 -3.55 13.43
C LEU A 24 -3.18 -2.70 14.44
N THR A 25 -2.16 -1.98 13.99
CA THR A 25 -1.31 -1.12 14.83
C THR A 25 -1.90 0.27 15.09
N TYR A 26 -3.12 0.52 14.62
CA TYR A 26 -3.85 1.78 14.78
C TYR A 26 -5.36 1.50 14.96
N PRO A 27 -6.11 2.35 15.69
CA PRO A 27 -7.53 2.12 15.97
C PRO A 27 -8.49 2.75 14.94
N GLU A 28 -8.05 3.75 14.14
CA GLU A 28 -8.92 4.54 13.26
C GLU A 28 -9.12 3.86 11.89
N VAL A 29 -9.64 2.63 11.88
CA VAL A 29 -9.88 1.86 10.66
C VAL A 29 -10.87 2.59 9.74
N GLY A 30 -10.50 2.74 8.46
CA GLY A 30 -11.28 3.48 7.46
C GLY A 30 -10.88 4.95 7.31
N MET A 31 -9.89 5.44 8.07
CA MET A 31 -9.46 6.85 8.01
C MET A 31 -8.96 7.27 6.63
N SER A 32 -8.41 6.37 5.86
CA SER A 32 -7.93 6.66 4.50
C SER A 32 -9.06 7.02 3.52
N ARG A 33 -10.29 6.63 3.82
CA ARG A 33 -11.51 6.91 3.05
C ARG A 33 -12.31 8.09 3.63
N THR A 34 -12.39 8.19 4.95
CA THR A 34 -13.19 9.22 5.63
C THR A 34 -12.47 10.56 5.78
N GLY A 35 -11.17 10.60 5.61
CA GLY A 35 -10.37 11.82 5.65
C GLY A 35 -10.13 12.41 7.04
N GLY A 36 -10.36 11.63 8.10
CA GLY A 36 -10.41 12.14 9.46
C GLY A 36 -9.39 11.55 10.45
N ALA A 37 -8.09 11.84 10.30
CA ALA A 37 -7.11 11.41 11.29
C ALA A 37 -5.98 12.45 11.48
N PRO A 38 -6.23 13.54 12.23
CA PRO A 38 -5.29 14.66 12.35
C PRO A 38 -3.95 14.28 13.00
N ALA A 39 -3.88 13.15 13.71
CA ALA A 39 -2.63 12.63 14.29
C ALA A 39 -1.72 11.91 13.27
N TYR A 40 -2.19 11.73 12.03
CA TYR A 40 -1.47 11.05 10.96
C TYR A 40 -1.07 12.04 9.87
N HIS A 41 0.10 11.81 9.28
CA HIS A 41 0.50 12.54 8.08
C HIS A 41 -0.30 11.97 6.89
N ARG A 42 -0.97 12.86 6.16
CA ARG A 42 -1.67 12.50 4.92
C ARG A 42 -0.76 12.77 3.72
N GLU A 43 -0.71 11.81 2.81
CA GLU A 43 -0.10 11.98 1.50
C GLU A 43 -0.98 11.34 0.44
N ASP A 44 -1.30 12.09 -0.61
CA ASP A 44 -2.15 11.64 -1.70
C ASP A 44 -1.51 11.95 -3.07
N HIS A 45 -1.86 11.12 -4.03
CA HIS A 45 -1.50 11.32 -5.43
C HIS A 45 -2.63 10.83 -6.34
N ARG A 46 -2.83 11.56 -7.43
CA ARG A 46 -3.86 11.28 -8.44
C ARG A 46 -3.28 11.48 -9.82
N SER A 47 -3.60 10.59 -10.78
CA SER A 47 -3.14 10.69 -12.16
C SER A 47 -4.16 10.08 -13.13
N ALA A 48 -4.26 10.64 -14.31
CA ALA A 48 -4.93 9.98 -15.42
C ALA A 48 -4.08 8.78 -15.88
N LEU A 49 -4.76 7.69 -16.23
CA LEU A 49 -4.15 6.46 -16.75
C LEU A 49 -4.48 6.33 -18.24
N ALA A 50 -3.52 5.88 -19.04
CA ALA A 50 -3.68 5.69 -20.48
C ALA A 50 -4.16 4.28 -20.85
N ILE A 51 -4.84 3.59 -19.94
CA ILE A 51 -5.41 2.25 -20.11
C ILE A 51 -6.90 2.28 -19.78
N ASP A 52 -7.66 1.30 -20.25
CA ASP A 52 -9.08 1.18 -19.94
C ASP A 52 -9.33 0.80 -18.47
N PHE A 53 -10.57 1.06 -18.01
CA PHE A 53 -10.93 0.84 -16.62
C PHE A 53 -10.85 -0.62 -16.20
N ALA A 54 -11.28 -1.57 -17.05
CA ALA A 54 -11.28 -2.99 -16.70
C ALA A 54 -9.83 -3.49 -16.49
N THR A 55 -8.93 -3.12 -17.39
CA THR A 55 -7.50 -3.40 -17.26
C THR A 55 -6.91 -2.74 -16.00
N ALA A 56 -7.22 -1.48 -15.73
CA ALA A 56 -6.74 -0.78 -14.55
C ALA A 56 -7.23 -1.45 -13.25
N ALA A 57 -8.52 -1.82 -13.18
CA ALA A 57 -9.11 -2.48 -12.03
C ALA A 57 -8.48 -3.87 -11.78
N GLU A 58 -8.29 -4.68 -12.84
CA GLU A 58 -7.64 -5.98 -12.74
C GLU A 58 -6.18 -5.88 -12.27
N ARG A 59 -5.44 -4.92 -12.81
CA ARG A 59 -4.06 -4.63 -12.39
C ARG A 59 -4.00 -4.16 -10.94
N LEU A 60 -4.93 -3.33 -10.52
CA LEU A 60 -5.02 -2.88 -9.14
C LEU A 60 -5.35 -4.04 -8.20
N ALA A 61 -6.29 -4.91 -8.60
CA ALA A 61 -6.67 -6.10 -7.84
C ALA A 61 -5.55 -7.16 -7.71
N SER A 62 -4.56 -7.13 -8.59
CA SER A 62 -3.37 -8.01 -8.57
C SER A 62 -2.12 -7.35 -7.97
N PHE A 63 -2.23 -6.21 -7.30
CA PHE A 63 -1.12 -5.45 -6.74
C PHE A 63 -0.08 -4.96 -7.76
N ALA A 64 -0.44 -4.76 -9.03
CA ALA A 64 0.48 -4.25 -10.04
C ALA A 64 1.11 -2.89 -9.70
N THR A 65 0.46 -2.08 -8.85
CA THR A 65 1.05 -0.87 -8.26
C THR A 65 2.36 -1.13 -7.52
N HIS A 66 2.52 -2.31 -6.92
CA HIS A 66 3.68 -2.72 -6.13
C HIS A 66 4.71 -3.52 -6.94
N GLU A 67 4.46 -3.80 -8.21
CA GLU A 67 5.42 -4.49 -9.10
C GLU A 67 6.47 -3.51 -9.62
N LEU A 68 7.39 -3.12 -8.76
CA LEU A 68 8.47 -2.19 -9.05
C LEU A 68 9.84 -2.88 -8.87
N PRO A 69 10.90 -2.44 -9.54
CA PRO A 69 12.23 -3.04 -9.41
C PRO A 69 12.73 -3.11 -7.96
N TYR A 70 12.22 -2.24 -7.11
CA TYR A 70 12.60 -2.11 -5.70
C TYR A 70 11.46 -2.45 -4.72
N MET A 71 10.34 -2.99 -5.21
CA MET A 71 9.17 -3.28 -4.38
C MET A 71 8.41 -4.49 -4.91
N PHE A 72 7.76 -5.21 -4.00
CA PHE A 72 6.85 -6.30 -4.34
C PHE A 72 5.94 -6.66 -3.16
N VAL A 73 4.86 -7.38 -3.47
CA VAL A 73 3.96 -7.99 -2.48
C VAL A 73 4.20 -9.49 -2.37
N TYR A 74 4.06 -10.04 -1.18
CA TYR A 74 4.04 -11.48 -0.92
C TYR A 74 2.70 -11.87 -0.24
N PRO A 75 2.05 -12.98 -0.61
CA PRO A 75 2.42 -13.93 -1.68
C PRO A 75 2.48 -13.27 -3.06
N ARG A 76 3.28 -13.83 -4.00
CA ARG A 76 3.50 -13.25 -5.34
C ARG A 76 2.26 -13.26 -6.22
N ASP A 77 1.37 -14.22 -5.99
CA ASP A 77 0.08 -14.41 -6.63
C ASP A 77 -1.08 -13.81 -5.81
N ALA A 78 -0.76 -12.95 -4.82
CA ALA A 78 -1.78 -12.34 -3.98
C ALA A 78 -2.78 -11.53 -4.81
N ARG A 79 -4.05 -11.66 -4.46
CA ARG A 79 -5.14 -10.83 -4.95
C ARG A 79 -5.71 -10.00 -3.82
N VAL A 80 -6.22 -8.84 -4.14
CA VAL A 80 -6.94 -7.99 -3.19
C VAL A 80 -8.23 -8.69 -2.76
N VAL A 81 -8.23 -9.17 -1.51
CA VAL A 81 -9.37 -9.83 -0.88
C VAL A 81 -9.50 -9.30 0.55
N LEU A 82 -10.70 -8.90 0.95
CA LEU A 82 -10.97 -8.38 2.29
C LEU A 82 -10.44 -9.34 3.37
N ARG A 83 -9.78 -8.81 4.38
CA ARG A 83 -9.15 -9.53 5.51
C ARG A 83 -7.94 -10.39 5.15
N ARG A 84 -7.48 -10.39 3.91
CA ARG A 84 -6.22 -11.05 3.54
C ARG A 84 -5.04 -10.29 4.11
N ASP A 85 -4.10 -11.04 4.71
CA ASP A 85 -2.81 -10.54 5.12
C ASP A 85 -1.81 -10.68 3.98
N VAL A 86 -0.98 -9.65 3.77
CA VAL A 86 0.09 -9.59 2.78
C VAL A 86 1.33 -8.96 3.40
N VAL A 87 2.49 -9.15 2.77
CA VAL A 87 3.71 -8.43 3.15
C VAL A 87 4.16 -7.56 1.98
N VAL A 88 4.20 -6.25 2.19
CA VAL A 88 4.77 -5.30 1.24
C VAL A 88 6.27 -5.17 1.53
N CYS A 89 7.11 -5.51 0.57
CA CYS A 89 8.56 -5.41 0.67
C CYS A 89 9.06 -4.28 -0.22
N ALA A 90 9.83 -3.35 0.34
CA ALA A 90 10.41 -2.24 -0.41
C ALA A 90 11.89 -2.03 -0.07
N LYS A 91 12.72 -1.80 -1.08
CA LYS A 91 14.14 -1.46 -0.91
C LYS A 91 14.28 0.04 -0.65
N VAL A 92 14.86 0.40 0.46
CA VAL A 92 15.12 1.77 0.89
C VAL A 92 16.62 1.93 1.14
N GLY A 93 17.31 2.56 0.21
CA GLY A 93 18.78 2.59 0.25
C GLY A 93 19.37 1.19 0.20
N PRO A 94 20.25 0.80 1.16
CA PRO A 94 20.84 -0.54 1.21
C PRO A 94 19.92 -1.58 1.87
N LEU A 95 18.82 -1.16 2.50
CA LEU A 95 17.96 -2.00 3.32
C LEU A 95 16.66 -2.39 2.59
N TRP A 96 16.12 -3.54 2.94
CA TRP A 96 14.75 -3.93 2.64
C TRP A 96 13.85 -3.66 3.84
N SER A 97 12.78 -2.91 3.63
CA SER A 97 11.67 -2.75 4.55
C SER A 97 10.66 -3.86 4.30
N ILE A 98 10.27 -4.56 5.35
CA ILE A 98 9.35 -5.70 5.33
C ILE A 98 8.13 -5.31 6.16
N ASN A 99 7.00 -5.11 5.49
CA ASN A 99 5.84 -4.43 6.03
C ASN A 99 4.59 -5.32 5.94
N PRO A 100 4.23 -6.05 6.99
CA PRO A 100 2.99 -6.82 7.02
C PRO A 100 1.78 -5.89 7.09
N CYS A 101 0.77 -6.20 6.27
CA CYS A 101 -0.45 -5.43 6.10
C CYS A 101 -1.66 -6.36 6.04
N ARG A 102 -2.84 -5.85 6.37
CA ARG A 102 -4.13 -6.51 6.19
C ARG A 102 -5.02 -5.68 5.29
N ILE A 103 -5.68 -6.31 4.31
CA ILE A 103 -6.72 -5.64 3.52
C ILE A 103 -7.92 -5.35 4.42
N VAL A 104 -8.20 -4.07 4.64
CA VAL A 104 -9.25 -3.60 5.56
C VAL A 104 -10.50 -3.10 4.84
N HIS A 105 -10.38 -2.84 3.53
CA HIS A 105 -11.48 -2.39 2.69
C HIS A 105 -11.30 -2.92 1.27
N VAL A 106 -12.41 -3.30 0.62
CA VAL A 106 -12.51 -3.59 -0.81
C VAL A 106 -13.90 -3.20 -1.29
N GLU A 107 -13.97 -2.44 -2.36
CA GLU A 107 -15.23 -2.09 -3.02
C GLU A 107 -15.06 -2.14 -4.54
N ALA A 108 -16.08 -2.68 -5.23
CA ALA A 108 -16.12 -2.76 -6.69
C ALA A 108 -17.49 -2.33 -7.19
N THR A 109 -17.52 -1.38 -8.11
CA THR A 109 -18.70 -0.93 -8.84
C THR A 109 -18.40 -0.95 -10.35
N PRO A 110 -19.37 -0.72 -11.24
CA PRO A 110 -19.11 -0.67 -12.69
C PRO A 110 -18.07 0.37 -13.12
N ASP A 111 -17.87 1.43 -12.33
CA ASP A 111 -17.01 2.57 -12.66
C ASP A 111 -15.92 2.85 -11.62
N ARG A 112 -15.80 2.01 -10.57
CA ARG A 112 -14.79 2.18 -9.53
C ARG A 112 -14.39 0.85 -8.93
N PHE A 113 -13.07 0.64 -8.79
CA PHE A 113 -12.50 -0.40 -7.96
C PHE A 113 -11.54 0.23 -6.96
N GLU A 114 -11.70 -0.13 -5.67
CA GLU A 114 -10.88 0.42 -4.61
C GLU A 114 -10.58 -0.58 -3.51
N TYR A 115 -9.46 -0.40 -2.86
CA TYR A 115 -9.12 -1.12 -1.64
C TYR A 115 -8.25 -0.27 -0.71
N ALA A 116 -8.21 -0.66 0.55
CA ALA A 116 -7.23 -0.16 1.51
C ALA A 116 -6.58 -1.32 2.27
N TYR A 117 -5.33 -1.15 2.63
CA TYR A 117 -4.68 -1.99 3.62
C TYR A 117 -4.23 -1.19 4.83
N GLY A 118 -4.32 -1.82 6.00
CA GLY A 118 -3.84 -1.30 7.28
C GLY A 118 -2.63 -2.07 7.76
N THR A 119 -1.81 -1.40 8.56
CA THR A 119 -0.56 -1.93 9.08
C THR A 119 -0.76 -2.94 10.21
N LEU A 120 0.02 -4.02 10.18
CA LEU A 120 0.11 -5.05 11.22
C LEU A 120 1.41 -4.91 12.03
N PRO A 121 1.53 -5.57 13.20
CA PRO A 121 2.73 -5.54 14.02
C PRO A 121 4.00 -5.90 13.24
N GLY A 122 5.05 -5.09 13.37
CA GLY A 122 6.29 -5.20 12.62
C GLY A 122 6.40 -4.30 11.40
N HIS A 123 5.30 -3.63 11.00
CA HIS A 123 5.35 -2.56 10.01
C HIS A 123 6.16 -1.36 10.53
N ALA A 124 6.89 -0.67 9.64
CA ALA A 124 7.70 0.51 10.01
C ALA A 124 6.86 1.73 10.39
N GLU A 125 5.61 1.76 9.96
CA GLU A 125 4.64 2.83 10.19
C GLU A 125 3.36 2.25 10.81
N ALA A 126 2.50 3.11 11.35
CA ALA A 126 1.16 2.77 11.78
C ALA A 126 0.15 3.60 10.98
N GLY A 127 -0.82 2.94 10.33
CA GLY A 127 -1.83 3.62 9.54
C GLY A 127 -2.41 2.80 8.40
N GLU A 128 -3.00 3.50 7.43
CA GLU A 128 -3.66 2.94 6.25
C GLU A 128 -3.13 3.52 4.96
N GLU A 129 -3.14 2.71 3.92
CA GLU A 129 -2.93 3.13 2.55
C GLU A 129 -4.09 2.66 1.67
N TYR A 130 -4.66 3.60 0.93
CA TYR A 130 -5.82 3.44 0.06
C TYR A 130 -5.41 3.59 -1.40
N PHE A 131 -6.02 2.79 -2.26
CA PHE A 131 -5.84 2.80 -3.70
C PHE A 131 -7.18 2.71 -4.39
N ALA A 132 -7.36 3.48 -5.48
CA ALA A 132 -8.54 3.39 -6.31
C ALA A 132 -8.21 3.61 -7.79
N VAL A 133 -9.05 3.03 -8.64
CA VAL A 133 -9.22 3.40 -10.03
C VAL A 133 -10.68 3.73 -10.28
N SER A 134 -10.93 4.77 -11.05
CA SER A 134 -12.29 5.17 -11.41
C SER A 134 -12.38 5.60 -12.86
N ARG A 135 -13.53 5.35 -13.47
CA ARG A 135 -13.90 5.89 -14.78
C ARG A 135 -14.80 7.11 -14.56
N THR A 136 -14.39 8.24 -15.09
CA THR A 136 -15.18 9.48 -15.05
C THR A 136 -16.30 9.46 -16.09
N THR A 137 -17.27 10.36 -15.97
CA THR A 137 -18.41 10.47 -16.91
C THR A 137 -17.99 10.80 -18.35
N ASP A 138 -16.82 11.43 -18.53
CA ASP A 138 -16.21 11.69 -19.85
C ASP A 138 -15.29 10.57 -20.33
N GLY A 139 -15.31 9.40 -19.64
CA GLY A 139 -14.64 8.17 -20.05
C GLY A 139 -13.15 8.08 -19.66
N ARG A 140 -12.57 9.09 -19.01
CA ARG A 140 -11.18 9.03 -18.55
C ARG A 140 -11.03 8.08 -17.36
N VAL A 141 -9.91 7.39 -17.31
CA VAL A 141 -9.54 6.52 -16.18
C VAL A 141 -8.58 7.26 -15.26
N ILE A 142 -8.91 7.30 -13.98
CA ILE A 142 -8.15 8.00 -12.95
C ILE A 142 -7.67 7.00 -11.92
N GLY A 143 -6.36 6.98 -11.65
CA GLY A 143 -5.75 6.27 -10.52
C GLY A 143 -5.53 7.22 -9.35
N GLU A 144 -5.79 6.73 -8.15
CA GLU A 144 -5.67 7.48 -6.90
C GLU A 144 -4.97 6.62 -5.83
N THR A 145 -4.13 7.26 -5.00
CA THR A 145 -3.58 6.65 -3.80
C THR A 145 -3.53 7.67 -2.68
N THR A 146 -3.93 7.27 -1.48
CA THR A 146 -3.90 8.10 -0.27
C THR A 146 -3.34 7.28 0.90
N ALA A 147 -2.34 7.80 1.60
CA ALA A 147 -1.87 7.22 2.85
C ALA A 147 -2.14 8.15 4.02
N TYR A 148 -2.52 7.55 5.13
CA TYR A 148 -2.50 8.15 6.46
C TYR A 148 -1.54 7.33 7.31
N ALA A 149 -0.38 7.88 7.62
CA ALA A 149 0.66 7.16 8.35
C ALA A 149 1.29 8.03 9.43
N ARG A 150 1.65 7.39 10.52
CA ARG A 150 2.54 7.96 11.55
C ARG A 150 3.71 7.01 11.76
N MET A 151 4.89 7.55 12.03
CA MET A 151 6.06 6.74 12.33
C MET A 151 5.83 5.94 13.62
N ALA A 152 6.08 4.62 13.56
CA ALA A 152 5.83 3.72 14.68
C ALA A 152 6.83 3.92 15.83
N ASP A 153 8.06 4.39 15.52
CA ASP A 153 9.11 4.60 16.51
C ASP A 153 9.90 5.91 16.33
N TRP A 154 10.74 6.25 17.32
CA TRP A 154 11.53 7.49 17.34
C TRP A 154 12.67 7.51 16.32
N ILE A 155 13.23 6.35 15.95
CA ILE A 155 14.31 6.24 14.96
C ILE A 155 13.75 6.60 13.57
N ALA A 156 12.55 6.13 13.26
CA ALA A 156 11.83 6.48 12.05
C ALA A 156 11.53 7.98 11.98
N LYS A 157 11.26 8.64 13.13
CA LYS A 157 11.02 10.12 13.18
C LYS A 157 12.25 10.91 12.77
N LEU A 158 13.45 10.49 13.09
CA LEU A 158 14.71 11.17 12.68
C LEU A 158 14.94 11.09 11.16
N ALA A 159 14.49 10.01 10.53
CA ALA A 159 14.59 9.83 9.08
C ALA A 159 13.43 10.47 8.28
N ALA A 160 12.45 11.08 8.96
CA ALA A 160 11.21 11.58 8.37
C ALA A 160 11.38 12.49 7.13
N PRO A 161 12.33 13.46 7.05
CA PRO A 161 12.47 14.28 5.84
C PRO A 161 12.87 13.51 4.60
N ILE A 162 13.72 12.48 4.76
CA ILE A 162 14.15 11.61 3.66
C ILE A 162 13.02 10.64 3.32
N ALA A 163 12.37 10.07 4.33
CA ALA A 163 11.26 9.15 4.17
C ALA A 163 10.10 9.79 3.37
N ARG A 164 9.74 11.05 3.63
CA ARG A 164 8.69 11.77 2.90
C ARG A 164 9.00 11.93 1.41
N ARG A 165 10.26 12.23 1.03
CA ARG A 165 10.66 12.30 -0.39
C ARG A 165 10.53 10.95 -1.08
N VAL A 166 10.94 9.89 -0.39
CA VAL A 166 10.80 8.51 -0.89
C VAL A 166 9.33 8.14 -1.03
N GLN A 167 8.50 8.39 -0.03
CA GLN A 167 7.06 8.12 -0.05
C GLN A 167 6.36 8.81 -1.22
N ARG A 168 6.61 10.12 -1.42
CA ARG A 168 6.03 10.86 -2.53
C ARG A 168 6.43 10.27 -3.89
N ARG A 169 7.68 9.86 -4.06
CA ARG A 169 8.13 9.21 -5.29
C ARG A 169 7.45 7.86 -5.50
N VAL A 170 7.34 7.06 -4.44
CA VAL A 170 6.65 5.76 -4.48
C VAL A 170 5.20 5.90 -4.93
N LYS A 171 4.46 6.91 -4.48
CA LYS A 171 3.08 7.18 -4.91
C LYS A 171 2.98 7.44 -6.42
N ILE A 172 3.91 8.21 -6.97
CA ILE A 172 3.99 8.46 -8.41
C ILE A 172 4.30 7.15 -9.15
N ASP A 173 5.25 6.38 -8.63
CA ASP A 173 5.67 5.12 -9.25
C ASP A 173 4.55 4.04 -9.18
N TYR A 174 3.72 4.03 -8.14
CA TYR A 174 2.52 3.20 -8.06
C TYR A 174 1.58 3.42 -9.24
N LEU A 175 1.20 4.68 -9.49
CA LEU A 175 0.27 5.00 -10.58
C LEU A 175 0.92 4.83 -11.96
N ARG A 176 2.22 5.05 -12.09
CA ARG A 176 2.95 4.72 -13.31
C ARG A 176 2.99 3.22 -13.58
N ALA A 177 3.22 2.40 -12.55
CA ALA A 177 3.19 0.95 -12.68
C ALA A 177 1.78 0.49 -13.08
N LEU A 178 0.74 1.07 -12.50
CA LEU A 178 -0.64 0.74 -12.80
C LEU A 178 -1.03 1.06 -14.26
N GLY A 179 -0.52 2.15 -14.82
CA GLY A 179 -0.84 2.63 -16.17
C GLY A 179 0.00 2.03 -17.31
N ARG A 180 0.89 1.06 -17.02
CA ARG A 180 1.67 0.31 -18.02
C ARG A 180 0.88 -0.88 -18.53
#